data_d8741e70187c3b04297f2e29464e03b6
#
_entry.id   d8741e70187c3b04297f2e29464e03b6
#
_cell.length_a   1.000
_cell.length_b   1.000
_cell.length_c   1.000
_cell.angle_alpha   90.00
_cell.angle_beta   90.00
_cell.angle_gamma   90.00
#
_symmetry.space_group_name_H-M   'P 1'
#
loop_
_entity.id
_entity.type
_entity.pdbx_description
1 polymer ?
#
loop_
_entity_poly.entity_id
_entity_poly.type
_entity_poly.pdbx_seq_one_letter_code
_entity_poly.pdbx_strand_id
1 'polypeptide(L)'
;MKYARILLKLSGEAFAGRGGEKKGGIDREAVGFIAEEVAGVIAETGAQIAIVVGGGNILRGARAEDIGVPRVTGDFMGMLATMINALALQAHLEARGLTTRLMTAMAANQVAEPYIRRRAIRHLEKGRAVILAGGTGNPFFSTDTAAALRAAEIGADVLLKGTGVDGVYTADPKIDPNAKLIPELDYRRFLEEGLGVMDATAVQLARERRLPIIVFNLWVPGALLRLVRGEKLGSLIAGE
;
A
#
# COMPACT_ATOMS: atom_id res chain seq x y z
N MET A 1 21.69 -2.32 -1.78
CA MET A 1 20.31 -2.00 -1.37
C MET A 1 20.21 -0.51 -1.07
N LYS A 2 19.29 0.20 -1.69
CA LYS A 2 19.09 1.65 -1.50
C LYS A 2 18.18 1.95 -0.30
N TYR A 3 17.15 1.11 -0.10
CA TYR A 3 16.15 1.29 0.96
C TYR A 3 16.20 0.09 1.90
N ALA A 4 16.51 0.33 3.17
CA ALA A 4 16.61 -0.71 4.19
C ALA A 4 15.27 -1.03 4.84
N ARG A 5 14.42 -0.01 5.05
CA ARG A 5 13.07 -0.15 5.59
C ARG A 5 12.06 0.47 4.64
N ILE A 6 11.09 -0.32 4.23
CA ILE A 6 10.12 0.03 3.19
C ILE A 6 8.72 -0.06 3.76
N LEU A 7 7.87 0.88 3.37
CA LEU A 7 6.43 0.68 3.46
C LEU A 7 5.87 0.45 2.07
N LEU A 8 5.30 -0.72 1.83
CA LEU A 8 4.59 -1.06 0.60
C LEU A 8 3.09 -0.83 0.81
N LYS A 9 2.47 -0.01 -0.02
CA LYS A 9 1.02 0.17 -0.05
C LYS A 9 0.41 -0.60 -1.20
N LEU A 10 -0.57 -1.41 -0.90
CA LEU A 10 -1.35 -2.18 -1.85
C LEU A 10 -2.80 -1.73 -1.84
N SER A 11 -3.38 -1.44 -3.01
CA SER A 11 -4.81 -1.15 -3.11
C SER A 11 -5.64 -2.43 -2.93
N GLY A 12 -6.89 -2.30 -2.53
CA GLY A 12 -7.79 -3.45 -2.47
C GLY A 12 -7.93 -4.14 -3.84
N GLU A 13 -7.97 -3.37 -4.91
CA GLU A 13 -8.08 -3.89 -6.28
C GLU A 13 -6.93 -4.85 -6.64
N ALA A 14 -5.73 -4.67 -6.07
CA ALA A 14 -4.63 -5.60 -6.28
C ALA A 14 -4.94 -7.02 -5.78
N PHE A 15 -5.86 -7.15 -4.82
CA PHE A 15 -6.30 -8.45 -4.32
C PHE A 15 -7.36 -9.11 -5.18
N ALA A 16 -8.03 -8.38 -6.08
CA ALA A 16 -9.05 -8.90 -6.99
C ALA A 16 -8.50 -9.35 -8.36
N GLY A 17 -7.20 -9.23 -8.60
CA GLY A 17 -6.55 -9.63 -9.85
C GLY A 17 -5.96 -8.49 -10.65
N ARG A 18 -5.23 -8.83 -11.71
CA ARG A 18 -4.67 -7.85 -12.65
C ARG A 18 -5.80 -7.10 -13.35
N GLY A 19 -5.74 -5.77 -13.35
CA GLY A 19 -6.73 -4.95 -14.06
C GLY A 19 -8.11 -4.86 -13.41
N GLY A 20 -8.33 -5.49 -12.25
CA GLY A 20 -9.66 -5.52 -11.60
C GLY A 20 -10.67 -6.40 -12.35
N GLU A 21 -10.20 -7.42 -13.07
CA GLU A 21 -11.00 -8.30 -13.93
C GLU A 21 -12.09 -9.05 -13.19
N LYS A 22 -11.87 -9.38 -11.92
CA LYS A 22 -12.92 -9.92 -11.06
C LYS A 22 -13.60 -8.79 -10.30
N LYS A 23 -14.89 -8.60 -10.52
CA LYS A 23 -15.70 -7.64 -9.76
C LYS A 23 -15.84 -8.11 -8.31
N GLY A 24 -14.85 -7.73 -7.47
CA GLY A 24 -14.86 -8.00 -6.03
C GLY A 24 -14.17 -9.31 -5.62
N GLY A 25 -14.00 -9.49 -4.31
CA GLY A 25 -13.42 -10.69 -3.71
C GLY A 25 -11.88 -10.71 -3.70
N ILE A 26 -11.32 -11.88 -3.44
CA ILE A 26 -9.89 -12.13 -3.36
C ILE A 26 -9.51 -13.16 -4.43
N ASP A 27 -8.54 -12.80 -5.25
CA ASP A 27 -8.00 -13.68 -6.29
C ASP A 27 -6.73 -14.38 -5.78
N ARG A 28 -6.72 -15.70 -5.84
CA ARG A 28 -5.62 -16.53 -5.34
C ARG A 28 -4.30 -16.25 -6.05
N GLU A 29 -4.34 -16.07 -7.37
CA GLU A 29 -3.13 -15.87 -8.18
C GLU A 29 -2.54 -14.48 -7.90
N ALA A 30 -3.39 -13.47 -7.78
CA ALA A 30 -2.97 -12.12 -7.44
C ALA A 30 -2.28 -12.03 -6.08
N VAL A 31 -2.91 -12.61 -5.04
CA VAL A 31 -2.30 -12.61 -3.69
C VAL A 31 -1.04 -13.48 -3.68
N GLY A 32 -1.04 -14.59 -4.42
CA GLY A 32 0.12 -15.44 -4.61
C GLY A 32 1.30 -14.70 -5.22
N PHE A 33 1.07 -13.95 -6.30
CA PHE A 33 2.08 -13.12 -6.97
C PHE A 33 2.64 -12.04 -6.02
N ILE A 34 1.76 -11.30 -5.33
CA ILE A 34 2.18 -10.29 -4.37
C ILE A 34 3.08 -10.89 -3.28
N ALA A 35 2.68 -12.05 -2.74
CA ALA A 35 3.44 -12.72 -1.69
C ALA A 35 4.81 -13.20 -2.19
N GLU A 36 4.90 -13.63 -3.45
CA GLU A 36 6.16 -14.04 -4.07
C GLU A 36 7.13 -12.86 -4.25
N GLU A 37 6.64 -11.73 -4.77
CA GLU A 37 7.44 -10.50 -4.89
C GLU A 37 7.99 -10.04 -3.54
N VAL A 38 7.15 -10.02 -2.49
CA VAL A 38 7.57 -9.61 -1.14
C VAL A 38 8.58 -10.61 -0.56
N ALA A 39 8.33 -11.90 -0.71
CA ALA A 39 9.22 -12.96 -0.21
C ALA A 39 10.59 -12.89 -0.90
N GLY A 40 10.61 -12.73 -2.21
CA GLY A 40 11.83 -12.58 -3.00
C GLY A 40 12.68 -11.39 -2.53
N VAL A 41 12.06 -10.24 -2.29
CA VAL A 41 12.78 -9.05 -1.78
C VAL A 41 13.41 -9.31 -0.42
N ILE A 42 12.65 -9.88 0.53
CA ILE A 42 13.17 -10.15 1.89
C ILE A 42 14.32 -11.15 1.82
N ALA A 43 14.15 -12.23 1.06
CA ALA A 43 15.16 -13.28 0.93
C ALA A 43 16.46 -12.78 0.31
N GLU A 44 16.37 -11.95 -0.75
CA GLU A 44 17.55 -11.50 -1.50
C GLU A 44 18.25 -10.28 -0.89
N THR A 45 17.53 -9.47 -0.11
CA THR A 45 18.08 -8.19 0.37
C THR A 45 18.10 -8.05 1.88
N GLY A 46 17.32 -8.82 2.61
CA GLY A 46 17.10 -8.63 4.05
C GLY A 46 16.34 -7.33 4.38
N ALA A 47 15.70 -6.69 3.41
CA ALA A 47 14.95 -5.45 3.63
C ALA A 47 13.80 -5.66 4.62
N GLN A 48 13.59 -4.66 5.48
CA GLN A 48 12.47 -4.62 6.41
C GLN A 48 11.23 -4.11 5.67
N ILE A 49 10.19 -4.93 5.58
CA ILE A 49 8.98 -4.59 4.83
C ILE A 49 7.76 -4.52 5.73
N ALA A 50 7.13 -3.34 5.78
CA ALA A 50 5.78 -3.15 6.29
C ALA A 50 4.83 -2.96 5.10
N ILE A 51 3.62 -3.54 5.18
CA ILE A 51 2.65 -3.55 4.09
C ILE A 51 1.32 -2.99 4.59
N VAL A 52 0.86 -1.89 4.01
CA VAL A 52 -0.50 -1.38 4.23
C VAL A 52 -1.40 -1.90 3.12
N VAL A 53 -2.51 -2.53 3.49
CA VAL A 53 -3.47 -3.10 2.55
C VAL A 53 -4.75 -2.28 2.48
N GLY A 54 -5.30 -2.12 1.27
CA GLY A 54 -6.62 -1.55 1.02
C GLY A 54 -7.73 -2.59 1.10
N GLY A 55 -8.99 -2.13 1.12
CA GLY A 55 -10.20 -2.97 1.17
C GLY A 55 -11.18 -2.77 0.02
N GLY A 56 -10.81 -1.95 -0.98
CA GLY A 56 -11.73 -1.49 -2.04
C GLY A 56 -12.28 -2.57 -2.98
N ASN A 57 -11.66 -3.75 -3.04
CA ASN A 57 -12.16 -4.92 -3.74
C ASN A 57 -13.39 -5.56 -3.06
N ILE A 58 -13.53 -5.37 -1.75
CA ILE A 58 -14.65 -5.91 -0.94
C ILE A 58 -15.69 -4.81 -0.74
N LEU A 59 -15.26 -3.67 -0.19
CA LEU A 59 -16.10 -2.50 0.01
C LEU A 59 -15.29 -1.21 -0.03
N ARG A 60 -15.79 -0.21 -0.77
CA ARG A 60 -15.31 1.16 -0.72
C ARG A 60 -16.20 1.99 0.18
N GLY A 61 -15.71 2.46 1.33
CA GLY A 61 -16.46 3.28 2.28
C GLY A 61 -17.10 4.53 1.65
N ALA A 62 -16.39 5.15 0.69
CA ALA A 62 -16.91 6.29 -0.07
C ALA A 62 -18.16 5.98 -0.94
N ARG A 63 -18.43 4.71 -1.22
CA ARG A 63 -19.62 4.24 -1.96
C ARG A 63 -20.65 3.53 -1.07
N ALA A 64 -20.47 3.57 0.23
CA ALA A 64 -21.39 2.92 1.15
C ALA A 64 -22.80 3.56 1.10
N GLU A 65 -22.88 4.85 0.79
CA GLU A 65 -24.15 5.57 0.59
C GLU A 65 -24.96 5.02 -0.60
N ASP A 66 -24.30 4.46 -1.62
CA ASP A 66 -24.97 3.82 -2.77
C ASP A 66 -25.80 2.59 -2.35
N ILE A 67 -25.49 2.01 -1.18
CA ILE A 67 -26.20 0.87 -0.59
C ILE A 67 -26.96 1.26 0.69
N GLY A 68 -27.23 2.55 0.88
CA GLY A 68 -28.01 3.05 2.02
C GLY A 68 -27.25 3.06 3.36
N VAL A 69 -25.94 2.95 3.37
CA VAL A 69 -25.12 2.94 4.59
C VAL A 69 -24.46 4.31 4.78
N PRO A 70 -24.59 4.96 5.95
CA PRO A 70 -23.92 6.23 6.21
C PRO A 70 -22.41 6.16 6.05
N ARG A 71 -21.78 7.22 5.56
CA ARG A 71 -20.35 7.31 5.25
C ARG A 71 -19.45 6.78 6.37
N VAL A 72 -19.66 7.21 7.61
CA VAL A 72 -18.85 6.77 8.76
C VAL A 72 -18.90 5.26 8.95
N THR A 73 -20.09 4.68 8.88
CA THR A 73 -20.28 3.22 8.97
C THR A 73 -19.60 2.51 7.79
N GLY A 74 -19.73 3.05 6.58
CA GLY A 74 -19.08 2.54 5.38
C GLY A 74 -17.54 2.55 5.48
N ASP A 75 -16.97 3.59 6.08
CA ASP A 75 -15.54 3.67 6.31
C ASP A 75 -15.06 2.59 7.31
N PHE A 76 -15.82 2.32 8.38
CA PHE A 76 -15.53 1.19 9.28
C PHE A 76 -15.65 -0.17 8.56
N MET A 77 -16.67 -0.37 7.73
CA MET A 77 -16.77 -1.57 6.89
C MET A 77 -15.57 -1.71 5.96
N GLY A 78 -15.11 -0.62 5.35
CA GLY A 78 -13.90 -0.59 4.55
C GLY A 78 -12.64 -0.95 5.34
N MET A 79 -12.51 -0.49 6.58
CA MET A 79 -11.41 -0.87 7.47
C MET A 79 -11.45 -2.38 7.80
N LEU A 80 -12.63 -2.96 8.05
CA LEU A 80 -12.79 -4.41 8.23
C LEU A 80 -12.42 -5.17 6.95
N ALA A 81 -12.77 -4.65 5.78
CA ALA A 81 -12.39 -5.23 4.49
C ALA A 81 -10.87 -5.30 4.31
N THR A 82 -10.11 -4.31 4.81
CA THR A 82 -8.64 -4.38 4.81
C THR A 82 -8.12 -5.53 5.65
N MET A 83 -8.78 -5.88 6.75
CA MET A 83 -8.37 -6.99 7.61
C MET A 83 -8.56 -8.35 6.92
N ILE A 84 -9.65 -8.50 6.14
CA ILE A 84 -9.88 -9.71 5.35
C ILE A 84 -8.75 -9.90 4.33
N ASN A 85 -8.39 -8.86 3.58
CA ASN A 85 -7.26 -8.90 2.64
C ASN A 85 -5.92 -9.17 3.34
N ALA A 86 -5.72 -8.58 4.51
CA ALA A 86 -4.49 -8.75 5.29
C ALA A 86 -4.31 -10.20 5.77
N LEU A 87 -5.38 -10.86 6.22
CA LEU A 87 -5.35 -12.28 6.60
C LEU A 87 -5.02 -13.18 5.40
N ALA A 88 -5.59 -12.89 4.22
CA ALA A 88 -5.27 -13.62 3.01
C ALA A 88 -3.78 -13.46 2.62
N LEU A 89 -3.27 -12.23 2.66
CA LEU A 89 -1.86 -11.96 2.38
C LEU A 89 -0.94 -12.64 3.40
N GLN A 90 -1.28 -12.59 4.68
CA GLN A 90 -0.54 -13.26 5.75
C GLN A 90 -0.39 -14.76 5.46
N ALA A 91 -1.50 -15.45 5.19
CA ALA A 91 -1.48 -16.87 4.88
C ALA A 91 -0.59 -17.21 3.68
N HIS A 92 -0.62 -16.38 2.62
CA HIS A 92 0.22 -16.58 1.43
C HIS A 92 1.71 -16.32 1.67
N LEU A 93 2.05 -15.34 2.52
CA LEU A 93 3.44 -15.06 2.91
C LEU A 93 3.99 -16.19 3.81
N GLU A 94 3.21 -16.64 4.78
CA GLU A 94 3.60 -17.72 5.70
C GLU A 94 3.75 -19.07 4.96
N ALA A 95 2.91 -19.35 3.97
CA ALA A 95 3.06 -20.50 3.07
C ALA A 95 4.38 -20.49 2.27
N ARG A 96 5.04 -19.33 2.17
CA ARG A 96 6.37 -19.15 1.55
C ARG A 96 7.52 -19.12 2.57
N GLY A 97 7.26 -19.48 3.80
CA GLY A 97 8.26 -19.55 4.88
C GLY A 97 8.58 -18.22 5.55
N LEU A 98 7.88 -17.15 5.23
CA LEU A 98 8.09 -15.87 5.89
C LEU A 98 7.42 -15.85 7.27
N THR A 99 8.14 -15.36 8.26
CA THR A 99 7.50 -14.99 9.54
C THR A 99 6.80 -13.65 9.39
N THR A 100 5.51 -13.61 9.65
CA THR A 100 4.70 -12.38 9.53
C THR A 100 4.14 -11.91 10.87
N ARG A 101 3.67 -10.65 10.90
CA ARG A 101 2.81 -10.13 11.96
C ARG A 101 1.74 -9.25 11.33
N LEU A 102 0.48 -9.60 11.58
CA LEU A 102 -0.66 -8.78 11.24
C LEU A 102 -0.97 -7.87 12.41
N MET A 103 -0.97 -6.57 12.15
CA MET A 103 -1.32 -5.54 13.13
C MET A 103 -2.45 -4.67 12.60
N THR A 104 -3.34 -4.24 13.48
CA THR A 104 -4.53 -3.47 13.10
C THR A 104 -4.73 -2.22 13.95
N ALA A 105 -5.23 -1.16 13.32
CA ALA A 105 -5.62 0.08 14.00
C ALA A 105 -6.96 -0.05 14.75
N MET A 106 -7.75 -1.08 14.44
CA MET A 106 -9.01 -1.41 15.13
C MET A 106 -8.81 -2.63 16.01
N ALA A 107 -9.42 -2.68 17.18
CA ALA A 107 -9.30 -3.82 18.07
C ALA A 107 -9.94 -5.08 17.46
N ALA A 108 -9.15 -6.10 17.21
CA ALA A 108 -9.57 -7.42 16.72
C ALA A 108 -8.58 -8.50 17.22
N ASN A 109 -8.41 -8.57 18.52
CA ASN A 109 -7.34 -9.31 19.20
C ASN A 109 -7.32 -10.82 18.90
N GLN A 110 -8.42 -11.38 18.39
CA GLN A 110 -8.52 -12.79 18.00
C GLN A 110 -7.75 -13.10 16.69
N VAL A 111 -7.53 -12.08 15.84
CA VAL A 111 -6.97 -12.28 14.50
C VAL A 111 -5.77 -11.40 14.18
N ALA A 112 -5.56 -10.31 14.94
CA ALA A 112 -4.48 -9.35 14.68
C ALA A 112 -3.98 -8.70 15.98
N GLU A 113 -2.70 -8.35 16.02
CA GLU A 113 -2.15 -7.56 17.13
C GLU A 113 -2.63 -6.10 17.03
N PRO A 114 -2.90 -5.42 18.16
CA PRO A 114 -3.07 -3.96 18.15
C PRO A 114 -1.82 -3.29 17.59
N TYR A 115 -2.01 -2.31 16.69
CA TYR A 115 -0.89 -1.53 16.19
C TYR A 115 -0.26 -0.68 17.31
N ILE A 116 0.95 -1.00 17.66
CA ILE A 116 1.81 -0.22 18.56
C ILE A 116 3.13 0.02 17.83
N ARG A 117 3.45 1.28 17.54
CA ARG A 117 4.63 1.69 16.77
C ARG A 117 5.91 0.94 17.15
N ARG A 118 6.25 0.91 18.45
CA ARG A 118 7.48 0.25 18.94
C ARG A 118 7.46 -1.26 18.67
N ARG A 119 6.30 -1.88 18.74
CA ARG A 119 6.14 -3.31 18.47
C ARG A 119 6.31 -3.61 16.98
N ALA A 120 5.72 -2.78 16.11
CA ALA A 120 5.90 -2.88 14.66
C ALA A 120 7.39 -2.77 14.28
N ILE A 121 8.10 -1.77 14.79
CA ILE A 121 9.55 -1.60 14.56
C ILE A 121 10.31 -2.85 15.05
N ARG A 122 10.00 -3.36 16.23
CA ARG A 122 10.66 -4.57 16.77
C ARG A 122 10.41 -5.80 15.92
N HIS A 123 9.23 -5.94 15.30
CA HIS A 123 8.98 -7.02 14.37
C HIS A 123 9.82 -6.88 13.09
N LEU A 124 9.89 -5.69 12.53
CA LEU A 124 10.72 -5.39 11.35
C LEU A 124 12.22 -5.69 11.62
N GLU A 125 12.74 -5.26 12.76
CA GLU A 125 14.12 -5.52 13.19
C GLU A 125 14.43 -7.03 13.35
N LYS A 126 13.42 -7.85 13.63
CA LYS A 126 13.53 -9.31 13.68
C LYS A 126 13.36 -9.99 12.32
N GLY A 127 13.36 -9.24 11.22
CA GLY A 127 13.19 -9.76 9.87
C GLY A 127 11.77 -10.29 9.57
N ARG A 128 10.75 -9.86 10.32
CA ARG A 128 9.36 -10.24 10.08
C ARG A 128 8.71 -9.27 9.11
N ALA A 129 7.92 -9.79 8.18
CA ALA A 129 7.03 -8.95 7.39
C ALA A 129 5.87 -8.46 8.26
N VAL A 130 5.62 -7.16 8.30
CA VAL A 130 4.55 -6.56 9.10
C VAL A 130 3.41 -6.13 8.19
N ILE A 131 2.23 -6.70 8.37
CA ILE A 131 1.03 -6.34 7.61
C ILE A 131 0.17 -5.42 8.47
N LEU A 132 -0.22 -4.29 7.92
CA LEU A 132 -0.94 -3.22 8.62
C LEU A 132 -2.34 -3.07 8.03
N ALA A 133 -3.35 -3.37 8.84
CA ALA A 133 -4.75 -3.31 8.49
C ALA A 133 -5.52 -2.28 9.34
N GLY A 134 -6.80 -2.07 9.01
CA GLY A 134 -7.66 -1.13 9.72
C GLY A 134 -7.42 0.33 9.36
N GLY A 135 -6.66 0.61 8.29
CA GLY A 135 -6.37 1.97 7.85
C GLY A 135 -5.70 2.82 8.94
N THR A 136 -6.21 4.02 9.16
CA THR A 136 -5.82 4.89 10.29
C THR A 136 -6.55 4.54 11.60
N GLY A 137 -7.60 3.74 11.54
CA GLY A 137 -8.55 3.53 12.64
C GLY A 137 -9.63 4.62 12.72
N ASN A 138 -9.60 5.61 11.83
CA ASN A 138 -10.52 6.74 11.83
C ASN A 138 -11.24 6.86 10.48
N PRO A 139 -12.56 7.18 10.48
CA PRO A 139 -13.30 7.49 9.26
C PRO A 139 -12.70 8.67 8.50
N PHE A 140 -13.08 8.81 7.23
CA PHE A 140 -12.71 9.88 6.29
C PHE A 140 -11.26 9.83 5.77
N PHE A 141 -10.41 8.95 6.28
CA PHE A 141 -9.05 8.78 5.81
C PHE A 141 -8.92 7.54 4.89
N SER A 142 -8.18 7.72 3.81
CA SER A 142 -7.88 6.64 2.88
C SER A 142 -6.76 5.72 3.41
N THR A 143 -6.56 4.58 2.75
CA THR A 143 -5.40 3.72 3.02
C THR A 143 -4.09 4.30 2.48
N ASP A 144 -4.12 5.28 1.57
CA ASP A 144 -2.93 6.06 1.17
C ASP A 144 -2.45 6.94 2.32
N THR A 145 -3.39 7.65 2.99
CA THR A 145 -3.10 8.42 4.20
C THR A 145 -2.57 7.51 5.32
N ALA A 146 -3.20 6.34 5.51
CA ALA A 146 -2.69 5.37 6.47
C ALA A 146 -1.26 4.92 6.13
N ALA A 147 -0.94 4.69 4.86
CA ALA A 147 0.39 4.29 4.43
C ALA A 147 1.43 5.37 4.72
N ALA A 148 1.15 6.64 4.39
CA ALA A 148 2.05 7.74 4.70
C ALA A 148 2.27 7.91 6.22
N LEU A 149 1.19 7.80 7.02
CA LEU A 149 1.26 7.85 8.48
C LEU A 149 2.14 6.73 9.04
N ARG A 150 1.88 5.48 8.65
CA ARG A 150 2.64 4.33 9.15
C ARG A 150 4.10 4.37 8.70
N ALA A 151 4.38 4.79 7.45
CA ALA A 151 5.73 4.96 6.95
C ALA A 151 6.53 5.96 7.80
N ALA A 152 5.93 7.12 8.11
CA ALA A 152 6.53 8.12 8.99
C ALA A 152 6.76 7.59 10.41
N GLU A 153 5.78 6.88 10.98
CA GLU A 153 5.85 6.33 12.33
C GLU A 153 6.94 5.27 12.51
N ILE A 154 7.10 4.38 11.53
CA ILE A 154 8.11 3.31 11.60
C ILE A 154 9.49 3.74 11.10
N GLY A 155 9.62 4.96 10.58
CA GLY A 155 10.85 5.47 9.98
C GLY A 155 11.23 4.70 8.71
N ALA A 156 10.28 4.56 7.78
CA ALA A 156 10.54 3.97 6.48
C ALA A 156 11.38 4.92 5.61
N ASP A 157 12.29 4.38 4.83
CA ASP A 157 13.14 5.14 3.89
C ASP A 157 12.35 5.60 2.65
N VAL A 158 11.28 4.87 2.33
CA VAL A 158 10.44 5.10 1.15
C VAL A 158 9.04 4.51 1.35
N LEU A 159 8.04 5.18 0.77
CA LEU A 159 6.69 4.65 0.57
C LEU A 159 6.57 4.20 -0.89
N LEU A 160 6.42 2.89 -1.10
CA LEU A 160 6.19 2.28 -2.39
C LEU A 160 4.69 2.06 -2.60
N LYS A 161 4.09 2.71 -3.59
CA LYS A 161 2.69 2.50 -3.96
C LYS A 161 2.60 1.58 -5.17
N GLY A 162 2.22 0.32 -4.93
CA GLY A 162 1.93 -0.65 -5.98
C GLY A 162 0.57 -0.39 -6.62
N THR A 163 0.57 -0.20 -7.95
CA THR A 163 -0.62 0.10 -8.75
C THR A 163 -0.72 -0.83 -9.97
N GLY A 164 -1.77 -0.67 -10.78
CA GLY A 164 -1.91 -1.36 -12.07
C GLY A 164 -1.39 -0.53 -13.26
N VAL A 165 -0.77 0.63 -13.02
CA VAL A 165 -0.17 1.51 -14.03
C VAL A 165 1.28 1.78 -13.68
N ASP A 166 2.09 2.19 -14.66
CA ASP A 166 3.55 2.26 -14.50
C ASP A 166 4.02 3.38 -13.56
N GLY A 167 3.17 4.36 -13.28
CA GLY A 167 3.50 5.48 -12.39
C GLY A 167 2.45 6.57 -12.39
N VAL A 168 2.87 7.81 -12.18
CA VAL A 168 2.05 9.03 -12.28
C VAL A 168 2.00 9.49 -13.73
N TYR A 169 0.81 9.80 -14.22
CA TYR A 169 0.60 10.27 -15.58
C TYR A 169 -0.03 11.66 -15.57
N THR A 170 0.12 12.38 -16.69
CA THR A 170 -0.49 13.70 -16.90
C THR A 170 -2.02 13.67 -16.95
N ALA A 171 -2.61 12.50 -17.22
CA ALA A 171 -4.04 12.20 -17.19
C ALA A 171 -4.21 10.69 -16.93
N ASP A 172 -5.43 10.19 -16.73
CA ASP A 172 -5.66 8.76 -16.59
C ASP A 172 -5.35 8.01 -17.91
N PRO A 173 -4.30 7.16 -17.97
CA PRO A 173 -3.90 6.47 -19.19
C PRO A 173 -4.93 5.46 -19.70
N LYS A 174 -5.94 5.13 -18.90
CA LYS A 174 -7.06 4.27 -19.31
C LYS A 174 -8.13 5.05 -20.09
N ILE A 175 -8.15 6.36 -19.94
CA ILE A 175 -9.13 7.25 -20.55
C ILE A 175 -8.49 8.09 -21.67
N ASP A 176 -7.31 8.64 -21.42
CA ASP A 176 -6.57 9.45 -22.38
C ASP A 176 -5.34 8.70 -22.92
N PRO A 177 -5.37 8.29 -24.19
CA PRO A 177 -4.24 7.59 -24.82
C PRO A 177 -2.99 8.50 -24.99
N ASN A 178 -3.14 9.83 -24.85
CA ASN A 178 -2.02 10.77 -24.92
C ASN A 178 -1.40 11.05 -23.54
N ALA A 179 -1.90 10.45 -22.47
CA ALA A 179 -1.36 10.57 -21.13
C ALA A 179 0.12 10.16 -21.11
N LYS A 180 0.97 11.03 -20.57
CA LYS A 180 2.42 10.80 -20.51
C LYS A 180 2.83 10.46 -19.07
N LEU A 181 3.68 9.45 -18.93
CA LEU A 181 4.30 9.12 -17.66
C LEU A 181 5.21 10.28 -17.21
N ILE A 182 5.11 10.64 -15.94
CA ILE A 182 5.95 11.64 -15.28
C ILE A 182 6.95 10.88 -14.39
N PRO A 183 8.21 10.73 -14.77
CA PRO A 183 9.17 9.92 -14.01
C PRO A 183 9.53 10.50 -12.63
N GLU A 184 9.63 11.82 -12.54
CA GLU A 184 10.00 12.52 -11.32
C GLU A 184 9.18 13.81 -11.20
N LEU A 185 8.66 14.10 -10.00
CA LEU A 185 7.97 15.34 -9.67
C LEU A 185 8.13 15.63 -8.18
N ASP A 186 8.05 16.92 -7.82
CA ASP A 186 8.02 17.33 -6.44
C ASP A 186 6.61 17.23 -5.84
N TYR A 187 6.52 17.30 -4.50
CA TYR A 187 5.25 17.20 -3.79
C TYR A 187 4.31 18.36 -4.11
N ARG A 188 4.86 19.57 -4.30
CA ARG A 188 4.09 20.78 -4.57
C ARG A 188 3.40 20.65 -5.94
N ARG A 189 4.14 20.26 -6.96
CA ARG A 189 3.61 20.04 -8.31
C ARG A 189 2.52 18.95 -8.30
N PHE A 190 2.75 17.84 -7.56
CA PHE A 190 1.74 16.79 -7.43
C PHE A 190 0.42 17.33 -6.88
N LEU A 191 0.48 18.17 -5.81
CA LEU A 191 -0.69 18.74 -5.15
C LEU A 191 -1.37 19.81 -6.02
N GLU A 192 -0.59 20.70 -6.65
CA GLU A 192 -1.11 21.79 -7.52
C GLU A 192 -1.80 21.25 -8.79
N GLU A 193 -1.24 20.21 -9.41
CA GLU A 193 -1.82 19.60 -10.61
C GLU A 193 -2.99 18.63 -10.28
N GLY A 194 -3.26 18.34 -9.01
CA GLY A 194 -4.37 17.48 -8.59
C GLY A 194 -4.29 16.06 -9.12
N LEU A 195 -3.07 15.50 -9.22
CA LEU A 195 -2.82 14.19 -9.79
C LEU A 195 -3.45 13.08 -8.92
N GLY A 196 -4.39 12.33 -9.48
CA GLY A 196 -5.32 11.44 -8.75
C GLY A 196 -4.77 10.08 -8.32
N VAL A 197 -3.49 9.79 -8.55
CA VAL A 197 -2.93 8.48 -8.24
C VAL A 197 -2.79 8.22 -6.74
N MET A 198 -2.73 9.26 -5.91
CA MET A 198 -2.65 9.21 -4.45
C MET A 198 -3.43 10.38 -3.85
N ASP A 199 -4.00 10.24 -2.65
CA ASP A 199 -4.75 11.34 -2.06
C ASP A 199 -3.82 12.46 -1.53
N ALA A 200 -4.33 13.71 -1.58
CA ALA A 200 -3.57 14.90 -1.21
C ALA A 200 -3.09 14.88 0.25
N THR A 201 -3.89 14.33 1.17
CA THR A 201 -3.54 14.23 2.59
C THR A 201 -2.31 13.35 2.78
N ALA A 202 -2.24 12.23 2.06
CA ALA A 202 -1.09 11.33 2.11
C ALA A 202 0.18 12.01 1.57
N VAL A 203 0.06 12.73 0.45
CA VAL A 203 1.20 13.44 -0.17
C VAL A 203 1.66 14.60 0.70
N GLN A 204 0.73 15.36 1.31
CA GLN A 204 1.07 16.44 2.22
C GLN A 204 1.82 15.92 3.46
N LEU A 205 1.36 14.82 4.05
CA LEU A 205 2.06 14.19 5.18
C LEU A 205 3.45 13.71 4.80
N ALA A 206 3.59 13.10 3.61
CA ALA A 206 4.89 12.65 3.10
C ALA A 206 5.84 13.84 2.88
N ARG A 207 5.35 14.95 2.33
CA ARG A 207 6.10 16.21 2.16
C ARG A 207 6.65 16.71 3.49
N GLU A 208 5.81 16.84 4.53
CA GLU A 208 6.22 17.31 5.86
C GLU A 208 7.28 16.41 6.51
N ARG A 209 7.29 15.13 6.17
CA ARG A 209 8.25 14.14 6.67
C ARG A 209 9.42 13.90 5.73
N ARG A 210 9.46 14.57 4.57
CA ARG A 210 10.45 14.34 3.50
C ARG A 210 10.55 12.87 3.11
N LEU A 211 9.42 12.17 3.14
CA LEU A 211 9.31 10.74 2.84
C LEU A 211 9.12 10.55 1.33
N PRO A 212 10.10 10.03 0.60
CA PRO A 212 9.94 9.77 -0.83
C PRO A 212 8.81 8.79 -1.08
N ILE A 213 8.00 9.07 -2.11
CA ILE A 213 6.96 8.16 -2.59
C ILE A 213 7.37 7.68 -3.98
N ILE A 214 7.28 6.38 -4.24
CA ILE A 214 7.43 5.82 -5.58
C ILE A 214 6.14 5.11 -5.95
N VAL A 215 5.53 5.56 -7.04
CA VAL A 215 4.37 4.90 -7.66
C VAL A 215 4.87 4.00 -8.78
N PHE A 216 4.51 2.73 -8.76
CA PHE A 216 5.02 1.76 -9.73
C PHE A 216 3.99 0.68 -10.08
N ASN A 217 4.21 0.02 -11.21
CA ASN A 217 3.39 -1.11 -11.63
C ASN A 217 3.78 -2.37 -10.84
N LEU A 218 2.88 -2.77 -9.94
CA LEU A 218 3.05 -3.94 -9.10
C LEU A 218 3.16 -5.25 -9.91
N TRP A 219 2.52 -5.28 -11.09
CA TRP A 219 2.38 -6.48 -11.90
C TRP A 219 3.56 -6.77 -12.83
N VAL A 220 4.58 -5.94 -12.82
CA VAL A 220 5.85 -6.19 -13.50
C VAL A 220 6.70 -7.10 -12.62
N PRO A 221 6.97 -8.36 -13.04
CA PRO A 221 7.76 -9.29 -12.24
C PRO A 221 9.13 -8.73 -11.86
N GLY A 222 9.50 -8.83 -10.58
CA GLY A 222 10.77 -8.33 -10.05
C GLY A 222 10.85 -6.81 -9.89
N ALA A 223 9.79 -6.04 -10.20
CA ALA A 223 9.82 -4.58 -10.07
C ALA A 223 10.09 -4.14 -8.63
N LEU A 224 9.49 -4.81 -7.64
CA LEU A 224 9.69 -4.50 -6.23
C LEU A 224 11.18 -4.67 -5.83
N LEU A 225 11.81 -5.76 -6.24
CA LEU A 225 13.22 -6.03 -5.97
C LEU A 225 14.14 -4.99 -6.61
N ARG A 226 13.89 -4.64 -7.88
CA ARG A 226 14.65 -3.64 -8.64
C ARG A 226 14.58 -2.26 -7.98
N LEU A 227 13.39 -1.85 -7.52
CA LEU A 227 13.19 -0.61 -6.75
C LEU A 227 14.01 -0.61 -5.46
N VAL A 228 13.95 -1.70 -4.69
CA VAL A 228 14.69 -1.83 -3.43
C VAL A 228 16.20 -1.77 -3.64
N ARG A 229 16.68 -2.28 -4.75
CA ARG A 229 18.08 -2.17 -5.19
C ARG A 229 18.46 -0.76 -5.66
N GLY A 230 17.48 0.11 -5.91
CA GLY A 230 17.65 1.51 -6.27
C GLY A 230 17.55 1.81 -7.75
N GLU A 231 17.01 0.87 -8.54
CA GLU A 231 16.71 1.13 -9.93
C GLU A 231 15.58 2.17 -10.06
N LYS A 232 15.68 3.03 -11.04
CA LYS A 232 14.64 4.04 -11.33
C LYS A 232 13.52 3.40 -12.13
N LEU A 233 12.43 3.09 -11.47
CA LEU A 233 11.19 2.55 -12.03
C LEU A 233 10.01 3.35 -11.52
N GLY A 234 8.99 3.51 -12.37
CA GLY A 234 7.79 4.23 -11.98
C GLY A 234 8.00 5.74 -11.90
N SER A 235 7.30 6.36 -10.96
CA SER A 235 7.36 7.80 -10.71
C SER A 235 7.81 8.08 -9.29
N LEU A 236 8.85 8.87 -9.14
CA LEU A 236 9.33 9.37 -7.85
C LEU A 236 8.63 10.70 -7.53
N ILE A 237 8.01 10.78 -6.36
CA ILE A 237 7.48 12.04 -5.79
C ILE A 237 8.37 12.36 -4.59
N ALA A 238 9.20 13.40 -4.71
CA ALA A 238 10.13 13.83 -3.67
C ALA A 238 10.63 15.26 -3.96
N GLY A 239 11.16 15.93 -2.94
CA GLY A 239 11.64 17.33 -3.07
C GLY A 239 10.58 18.37 -2.68
N GLU A 240 10.93 19.66 -2.75
CA GLU A 240 10.05 20.78 -2.36
C GLU A 240 9.14 21.21 -3.50
#